data_cc720f030ddcaccb60e8650d2398684e
#
_entry.id   cc720f030ddcaccb60e8650d2398684e
#
_cell.length_a   1.000
_cell.length_b   1.000
_cell.length_c   1.000
_cell.angle_alpha   90.00
_cell.angle_beta   90.00
_cell.angle_gamma   90.00
#
_symmetry.space_group_name_H-M   'P 1'
#
loop_
_entity.id
_entity.type
_entity.pdbx_description
1 polymer ?
#
loop_
_entity_poly.entity_id
_entity_poly.type
_entity_poly.pdbx_seq_one_letter_code
_entity_poly.pdbx_strand_id
1 'polypeptide(L)'
;MNIYICGQKHFGAEAFSALLAAGHQIVGVSSPEFGGDGASPDRLKAVAEAAGVKWMKSGLLNENTIPENVDLIVTAHSHDFVRLPTRNKTTHGAIGYHPSLLPLHRGKDAIIWTIEKGDKVTGGSVYWLDEVMDGGPIAAQEHVFVLPGDTPDLLWKRDLQPLGIKLLLQACKDISEGRIIKKIQNEEIATVEPSMKKFKADAEAAAAAAAAVK
;
A
#
# COMPACT_ATOMS: atom_id res chain seq x y z
N MET A 1 15.46 12.73 3.29
CA MET A 1 14.63 13.04 2.11
C MET A 1 13.35 13.74 2.54
N ASN A 2 12.78 14.55 1.66
CA ASN A 2 11.46 15.14 1.79
C ASN A 2 10.42 14.15 1.25
N ILE A 3 9.59 13.59 2.12
CA ILE A 3 8.63 12.53 1.78
C ILE A 3 7.21 13.07 1.86
N TYR A 4 6.40 12.76 0.85
CA TYR A 4 4.96 12.92 0.87
C TYR A 4 4.29 11.56 1.10
N ILE A 5 3.36 11.45 2.07
CA ILE A 5 2.72 10.16 2.40
C ILE A 5 1.26 10.17 1.94
N CYS A 6 0.90 9.21 1.09
CA CYS A 6 -0.49 8.87 0.79
C CYS A 6 -0.86 7.63 1.61
N GLY A 7 -1.85 7.72 2.48
CA GLY A 7 -2.18 6.58 3.33
C GLY A 7 -3.43 6.76 4.16
N GLN A 8 -3.68 5.79 5.03
CA GLN A 8 -4.82 5.87 5.95
C GLN A 8 -4.68 4.89 7.11
N LYS A 9 -5.58 5.05 8.08
CA LYS A 9 -5.75 4.17 9.24
C LYS A 9 -4.44 4.03 10.06
N HIS A 10 -4.32 2.91 10.76
CA HIS A 10 -3.18 2.67 11.63
C HIS A 10 -1.87 2.54 10.86
N PHE A 11 -1.85 1.78 9.77
CA PHE A 11 -0.64 1.55 8.99
C PHE A 11 -0.05 2.84 8.38
N GLY A 12 -0.92 3.73 7.87
CA GLY A 12 -0.48 5.05 7.40
C GLY A 12 0.13 5.90 8.51
N ALA A 13 -0.47 5.90 9.69
CA ALA A 13 0.04 6.63 10.86
C ALA A 13 1.35 6.04 11.39
N GLU A 14 1.51 4.72 11.40
CA GLU A 14 2.78 4.07 11.75
C GLU A 14 3.89 4.37 10.75
N ALA A 15 3.59 4.31 9.45
CA ALA A 15 4.55 4.67 8.40
C ALA A 15 5.03 6.11 8.55
N PHE A 16 4.10 7.05 8.83
CA PHE A 16 4.43 8.45 9.14
C PHE A 16 5.41 8.55 10.32
N SER A 17 5.07 7.94 11.44
CA SER A 17 5.87 8.02 12.67
C SER A 17 7.24 7.36 12.49
N ALA A 18 7.30 6.22 11.82
CA ALA A 18 8.53 5.47 11.58
C ALA A 18 9.48 6.23 10.64
N LEU A 19 8.97 6.80 9.54
CA LEU A 19 9.78 7.58 8.59
C LEU A 19 10.29 8.88 9.22
N LEU A 20 9.45 9.55 10.03
CA LEU A 20 9.87 10.74 10.77
C LEU A 20 10.98 10.40 11.78
N ALA A 21 10.83 9.30 12.55
CA ALA A 21 11.84 8.82 13.50
C ALA A 21 13.14 8.39 12.82
N ALA A 22 13.08 7.93 11.56
CA ALA A 22 14.25 7.60 10.76
C ALA A 22 14.98 8.84 10.19
N GLY A 23 14.53 10.06 10.51
CA GLY A 23 15.18 11.31 10.13
C GLY A 23 14.74 11.85 8.76
N HIS A 24 13.67 11.34 8.18
CA HIS A 24 13.08 11.93 6.97
C HIS A 24 12.18 13.12 7.34
N GLN A 25 12.07 14.09 6.44
CA GLN A 25 11.10 15.18 6.55
C GLN A 25 9.80 14.80 5.87
N ILE A 26 8.69 14.77 6.62
CA ILE A 26 7.36 14.59 6.03
C ILE A 26 6.81 15.97 5.66
N VAL A 27 6.72 16.26 4.37
CA VAL A 27 6.35 17.57 3.85
C VAL A 27 4.85 17.71 3.55
N GLY A 28 4.12 16.62 3.63
CA GLY A 28 2.67 16.58 3.49
C GLY A 28 2.13 15.17 3.54
N VAL A 29 0.84 15.06 3.79
CA VAL A 29 0.12 13.78 3.75
C VAL A 29 -1.22 13.91 3.04
N SER A 30 -1.67 12.81 2.41
CA SER A 30 -3.06 12.67 2.00
C SER A 30 -3.69 11.44 2.62
N SER A 31 -4.92 11.60 3.13
CA SER A 31 -5.72 10.54 3.71
C SER A 31 -7.22 10.85 3.57
N PRO A 32 -8.12 9.88 3.82
CA PRO A 32 -9.50 10.18 4.10
C PRO A 32 -9.64 11.21 5.22
N GLU A 33 -10.72 11.97 5.21
CA GLU A 33 -10.98 12.98 6.24
C GLU A 33 -11.31 12.33 7.58
N PHE A 34 -12.09 11.25 7.52
CA PHE A 34 -12.54 10.48 8.69
C PHE A 34 -12.07 9.03 8.63
N GLY A 35 -11.94 8.43 9.80
CA GLY A 35 -11.69 7.00 9.96
C GLY A 35 -12.91 6.15 9.56
N GLY A 36 -12.77 4.84 9.76
CA GLY A 36 -13.83 3.87 9.39
C GLY A 36 -15.14 4.01 10.17
N ASP A 37 -15.14 4.72 11.31
CA ASP A 37 -16.32 5.07 12.12
C ASP A 37 -17.10 6.27 11.57
N GLY A 38 -16.52 7.01 10.59
CA GLY A 38 -17.12 8.19 10.00
C GLY A 38 -17.20 9.43 10.92
N ALA A 39 -16.71 9.34 12.15
CA ALA A 39 -16.84 10.38 13.18
C ALA A 39 -15.48 10.94 13.60
N SER A 40 -14.50 10.07 13.85
CA SER A 40 -13.15 10.45 14.24
C SER A 40 -12.30 10.77 13.01
N PRO A 41 -11.34 11.73 13.08
CA PRO A 41 -10.37 11.92 12.01
C PRO A 41 -9.64 10.63 11.65
N ASP A 42 -9.24 10.47 10.39
CA ASP A 42 -8.34 9.36 10.03
C ASP A 42 -7.04 9.44 10.84
N ARG A 43 -6.48 8.31 11.21
CA ARG A 43 -5.30 8.26 12.09
C ARG A 43 -4.08 8.93 11.48
N LEU A 44 -3.88 8.80 10.16
CA LEU A 44 -2.79 9.50 9.48
C LEU A 44 -3.01 11.01 9.50
N LYS A 45 -4.24 11.48 9.26
CA LYS A 45 -4.60 12.90 9.42
C LYS A 45 -4.26 13.40 10.82
N ALA A 46 -4.72 12.68 11.84
CA ALA A 46 -4.53 13.08 13.25
C ALA A 46 -3.05 13.22 13.63
N VAL A 47 -2.19 12.25 13.26
CA VAL A 47 -0.76 12.33 13.57
C VAL A 47 -0.05 13.42 12.77
N ALA A 48 -0.45 13.66 11.54
CA ALA A 48 0.11 14.73 10.70
C ALA A 48 -0.23 16.11 11.26
N GLU A 49 -1.49 16.36 11.63
CA GLU A 49 -1.94 17.60 12.25
C GLU A 49 -1.23 17.86 13.59
N ALA A 50 -1.08 16.82 14.42
CA ALA A 50 -0.36 16.91 15.69
C ALA A 50 1.14 17.26 15.51
N ALA A 51 1.74 16.83 14.39
CA ALA A 51 3.12 17.14 14.01
C ALA A 51 3.26 18.46 13.22
N GLY A 52 2.17 19.20 12.98
CA GLY A 52 2.18 20.43 12.19
C GLY A 52 2.41 20.21 10.68
N VAL A 53 2.20 18.99 10.18
CA VAL A 53 2.36 18.63 8.76
C VAL A 53 1.05 18.88 8.02
N LYS A 54 1.13 19.48 6.83
CA LYS A 54 -0.03 19.77 6.01
C LYS A 54 -0.75 18.48 5.60
N TRP A 55 -2.05 18.45 5.84
CA TRP A 55 -2.95 17.41 5.40
C TRP A 55 -3.75 17.83 4.16
N MET A 56 -3.99 16.87 3.28
CA MET A 56 -4.87 16.97 2.12
C MET A 56 -5.83 15.79 2.11
N LYS A 57 -7.06 15.99 1.64
CA LYS A 57 -8.01 14.89 1.46
C LYS A 57 -7.58 13.98 0.31
N SER A 58 -7.70 12.66 0.51
CA SER A 58 -7.46 11.66 -0.54
C SER A 58 -8.22 11.99 -1.83
N GLY A 59 -7.59 11.73 -2.97
CA GLY A 59 -8.11 12.00 -4.30
C GLY A 59 -7.82 13.41 -4.83
N LEU A 60 -7.23 14.29 -4.03
CA LEU A 60 -6.88 15.65 -4.44
C LEU A 60 -5.41 15.82 -4.86
N LEU A 61 -4.56 14.82 -4.57
CA LEU A 61 -3.15 14.87 -4.94
C LEU A 61 -2.99 14.70 -6.46
N ASN A 62 -2.35 15.70 -7.07
CA ASN A 62 -2.02 15.73 -8.49
C ASN A 62 -0.78 16.60 -8.72
N GLU A 63 -0.34 16.75 -9.96
CA GLU A 63 0.86 17.51 -10.34
C GLU A 63 0.81 19.00 -10.01
N ASN A 64 -0.39 19.56 -9.73
CA ASN A 64 -0.58 20.96 -9.37
C ASN A 64 -0.74 21.17 -7.86
N THR A 65 -1.03 20.10 -7.12
CA THR A 65 -1.31 20.18 -5.67
C THR A 65 -0.21 19.53 -4.82
N ILE A 66 0.65 18.72 -5.42
CA ILE A 66 1.82 18.17 -4.72
C ILE A 66 2.75 19.32 -4.29
N PRO A 67 3.26 19.33 -3.04
CA PRO A 67 4.22 20.35 -2.63
C PRO A 67 5.48 20.32 -3.52
N GLU A 68 6.11 21.49 -3.67
CA GLU A 68 7.45 21.54 -4.26
C GLU A 68 8.47 20.85 -3.34
N ASN A 69 9.59 20.41 -3.93
CA ASN A 69 10.70 19.75 -3.22
C ASN A 69 10.34 18.42 -2.54
N VAL A 70 9.38 17.67 -3.07
CA VAL A 70 9.16 16.27 -2.69
C VAL A 70 10.20 15.39 -3.38
N ASP A 71 10.96 14.64 -2.59
CA ASP A 71 11.91 13.66 -3.14
C ASP A 71 11.21 12.36 -3.51
N LEU A 72 10.28 11.89 -2.67
CA LEU A 72 9.62 10.59 -2.80
C LEU A 72 8.18 10.65 -2.31
N ILE A 73 7.27 10.02 -3.03
CA ILE A 73 5.94 9.70 -2.51
C ILE A 73 5.94 8.28 -1.96
N VAL A 74 5.41 8.09 -0.75
CA VAL A 74 5.22 6.78 -0.11
C VAL A 74 3.73 6.51 0.02
N THR A 75 3.26 5.37 -0.53
CA THR A 75 1.88 4.94 -0.34
C THR A 75 1.81 3.83 0.71
N ALA A 76 1.03 4.10 1.78
CA ALA A 76 0.88 3.23 2.95
C ALA A 76 -0.60 2.97 3.24
N HIS A 77 -1.16 1.91 2.67
CA HIS A 77 -2.60 1.61 2.70
C HIS A 77 -3.41 2.75 2.06
N SER A 78 -3.01 3.19 0.87
CA SER A 78 -3.67 4.28 0.15
C SER A 78 -4.67 3.77 -0.87
N HIS A 79 -5.70 4.57 -1.11
CA HIS A 79 -6.60 4.45 -2.26
C HIS A 79 -6.33 5.54 -3.31
N ASP A 80 -5.36 6.42 -3.07
CA ASP A 80 -4.97 7.45 -4.03
C ASP A 80 -4.23 6.82 -5.21
N PHE A 81 -4.68 7.14 -6.41
CA PHE A 81 -3.98 6.77 -7.63
C PHE A 81 -2.97 7.85 -7.99
N VAL A 82 -1.71 7.62 -7.66
CA VAL A 82 -0.60 8.55 -7.92
C VAL A 82 -0.18 8.44 -9.38
N ARG A 83 -0.71 9.31 -10.24
CA ARG A 83 -0.49 9.30 -11.69
C ARG A 83 0.93 9.71 -12.08
N LEU A 84 1.35 9.31 -13.29
CA LEU A 84 2.67 9.66 -13.82
C LEU A 84 3.02 11.16 -13.75
N PRO A 85 2.15 12.12 -14.13
CA PRO A 85 2.47 13.53 -14.00
C PRO A 85 2.83 13.95 -12.57
N THR A 86 2.13 13.40 -11.57
CA THR A 86 2.40 13.66 -10.15
C THR A 86 3.73 13.04 -9.72
N ARG A 87 4.01 11.78 -10.12
CA ARG A 87 5.29 11.10 -9.83
C ARG A 87 6.48 11.85 -10.43
N ASN A 88 6.31 12.42 -11.64
CA ASN A 88 7.35 13.20 -12.34
C ASN A 88 7.68 14.54 -11.67
N LYS A 89 6.87 15.01 -10.71
CA LYS A 89 7.18 16.20 -9.90
C LYS A 89 8.14 15.90 -8.75
N THR A 90 8.48 14.65 -8.50
CA THR A 90 9.36 14.22 -7.41
C THR A 90 10.70 13.74 -7.94
N THR A 91 11.73 13.77 -7.10
CA THR A 91 13.08 13.36 -7.49
C THR A 91 13.14 11.87 -7.84
N HIS A 92 12.42 11.02 -7.09
CA HIS A 92 12.52 9.56 -7.21
C HIS A 92 11.21 8.87 -7.63
N GLY A 93 10.11 9.61 -7.77
CA GLY A 93 8.81 9.02 -8.10
C GLY A 93 8.04 8.59 -6.85
N ALA A 94 7.45 7.40 -6.90
CA ALA A 94 6.62 6.88 -5.81
C ALA A 94 6.86 5.40 -5.56
N ILE A 95 6.81 4.99 -4.29
CA ILE A 95 6.81 3.60 -3.85
C ILE A 95 5.56 3.30 -3.03
N GLY A 96 5.15 2.04 -2.99
CA GLY A 96 4.02 1.59 -2.18
C GLY A 96 4.32 0.26 -1.51
N TYR A 97 3.62 -0.02 -0.40
CA TYR A 97 3.63 -1.32 0.23
C TYR A 97 2.40 -2.14 -0.19
N HIS A 98 2.64 -3.37 -0.63
CA HIS A 98 1.62 -4.36 -0.93
C HIS A 98 1.83 -5.61 -0.08
N PRO A 99 0.80 -6.11 0.64
CA PRO A 99 0.94 -7.23 1.57
C PRO A 99 0.83 -8.59 0.86
N SER A 100 1.69 -8.82 -0.12
CA SER A 100 1.90 -10.10 -0.79
C SER A 100 3.32 -10.22 -1.31
N LEU A 101 3.71 -11.42 -1.73
CA LEU A 101 4.92 -11.63 -2.53
C LEU A 101 4.64 -11.32 -4.00
N LEU A 102 4.68 -10.04 -4.39
CA LEU A 102 4.52 -9.68 -5.80
C LEU A 102 5.47 -10.47 -6.70
N PRO A 103 5.02 -10.97 -7.85
CA PRO A 103 3.80 -10.61 -8.58
C PRO A 103 2.53 -11.40 -8.22
N LEU A 104 2.52 -12.14 -7.11
CA LEU A 104 1.34 -12.87 -6.66
C LEU A 104 0.37 -11.94 -5.92
N HIS A 105 -0.94 -12.16 -6.10
CA HIS A 105 -2.03 -11.44 -5.41
C HIS A 105 -1.98 -9.92 -5.62
N ARG A 106 -1.72 -9.45 -6.84
CA ARG A 106 -1.91 -8.03 -7.18
C ARG A 106 -3.37 -7.63 -6.98
N GLY A 107 -3.61 -6.39 -6.60
CA GLY A 107 -4.94 -5.82 -6.42
C GLY A 107 -5.41 -5.84 -4.97
N LYS A 108 -6.73 -5.75 -4.81
CA LYS A 108 -7.35 -5.65 -3.47
C LYS A 108 -7.42 -7.00 -2.76
N ASP A 109 -7.44 -6.92 -1.42
CA ASP A 109 -7.72 -8.06 -0.56
C ASP A 109 -6.68 -9.21 -0.64
N ALA A 110 -5.42 -8.89 -1.00
CA ALA A 110 -4.33 -9.86 -1.16
C ALA A 110 -4.19 -10.83 0.03
N ILE A 111 -4.31 -10.33 1.26
CA ILE A 111 -4.21 -11.16 2.46
C ILE A 111 -5.38 -12.16 2.55
N ILE A 112 -6.58 -11.72 2.15
CA ILE A 112 -7.74 -12.61 2.13
C ILE A 112 -7.52 -13.71 1.10
N TRP A 113 -7.04 -13.36 -0.10
CA TRP A 113 -6.74 -14.32 -1.15
C TRP A 113 -5.63 -15.30 -0.76
N THR A 114 -4.60 -14.85 -0.05
CA THR A 114 -3.57 -15.72 0.55
C THR A 114 -4.21 -16.83 1.42
N ILE A 115 -5.14 -16.46 2.29
CA ILE A 115 -5.84 -17.42 3.17
C ILE A 115 -6.79 -18.31 2.37
N GLU A 116 -7.62 -17.76 1.50
CA GLU A 116 -8.62 -18.49 0.69
C GLU A 116 -7.96 -19.51 -0.25
N LYS A 117 -6.81 -19.19 -0.82
CA LYS A 117 -6.04 -20.12 -1.68
C LYS A 117 -5.22 -21.13 -0.88
N GLY A 118 -5.13 -20.98 0.44
CA GLY A 118 -4.41 -21.88 1.32
C GLY A 118 -2.89 -21.83 1.16
N ASP A 119 -2.36 -20.67 0.78
CA ASP A 119 -0.94 -20.47 0.64
C ASP A 119 -0.22 -20.73 1.96
N LYS A 120 0.96 -21.33 1.89
CA LYS A 120 1.79 -21.63 3.07
C LYS A 120 2.83 -20.55 3.32
N VAL A 121 3.11 -19.74 2.32
CA VAL A 121 4.09 -18.67 2.35
C VAL A 121 3.46 -17.45 1.67
N THR A 122 3.59 -16.30 2.30
CA THR A 122 3.26 -15.00 1.74
C THR A 122 4.33 -14.00 2.13
N GLY A 123 4.08 -12.73 2.05
CA GLY A 123 5.05 -11.71 2.47
C GLY A 123 4.57 -10.31 2.21
N GLY A 124 5.53 -9.41 2.16
CA GLY A 124 5.32 -8.03 1.84
C GLY A 124 6.27 -7.55 0.76
N SER A 125 5.79 -6.67 -0.08
CA SER A 125 6.57 -6.07 -1.16
C SER A 125 6.46 -4.55 -1.11
N VAL A 126 7.59 -3.85 -1.09
CA VAL A 126 7.66 -2.44 -1.46
C VAL A 126 8.04 -2.37 -2.93
N TYR A 127 7.26 -1.67 -3.72
CA TYR A 127 7.42 -1.60 -5.17
C TYR A 127 7.28 -0.16 -5.66
N TRP A 128 7.88 0.13 -6.81
CA TRP A 128 7.74 1.42 -7.49
C TRP A 128 6.39 1.49 -8.17
N LEU A 129 5.66 2.58 -7.96
CA LEU A 129 4.39 2.77 -8.64
C LEU A 129 4.62 3.06 -10.13
N ASP A 130 3.89 2.35 -10.97
CA ASP A 130 3.82 2.60 -12.41
C ASP A 130 2.37 2.70 -12.90
N GLU A 131 2.10 2.39 -14.16
CA GLU A 131 0.76 2.44 -14.76
C GLU A 131 -0.03 1.14 -14.55
N VAL A 132 0.64 0.06 -14.15
CA VAL A 132 0.02 -1.24 -13.89
C VAL A 132 -0.26 -1.39 -12.40
N MET A 133 -1.47 -1.79 -12.05
CA MET A 133 -1.83 -2.02 -10.65
C MET A 133 -0.91 -3.06 -10.02
N ASP A 134 -0.15 -2.65 -9.00
CA ASP A 134 0.85 -3.44 -8.27
C ASP A 134 1.89 -4.15 -9.17
N GLY A 135 2.07 -3.64 -10.42
CA GLY A 135 2.94 -4.25 -11.43
C GLY A 135 4.35 -3.68 -11.49
N GLY A 136 4.60 -2.55 -10.88
CA GLY A 136 5.90 -1.89 -10.94
C GLY A 136 7.05 -2.67 -10.28
N PRO A 137 8.30 -2.31 -10.57
CA PRO A 137 9.48 -3.02 -10.07
C PRO A 137 9.54 -3.07 -8.55
N ILE A 138 9.99 -4.19 -8.00
CA ILE A 138 10.15 -4.39 -6.55
C ILE A 138 11.39 -3.65 -6.06
N ALA A 139 11.23 -2.84 -5.01
CA ALA A 139 12.30 -2.15 -4.29
C ALA A 139 12.81 -2.98 -3.10
N ALA A 140 11.91 -3.62 -2.34
CA ALA A 140 12.23 -4.50 -1.23
C ALA A 140 11.13 -5.55 -1.05
N GLN A 141 11.48 -6.75 -0.66
CA GLN A 141 10.52 -7.86 -0.49
C GLN A 141 11.04 -8.86 0.52
N GLU A 142 10.15 -9.38 1.37
CA GLU A 142 10.47 -10.42 2.33
C GLU A 142 9.26 -11.33 2.54
N HIS A 143 9.50 -12.62 2.77
CA HIS A 143 8.46 -13.61 2.99
C HIS A 143 8.17 -13.84 4.47
N VAL A 144 6.96 -14.33 4.74
CA VAL A 144 6.51 -14.84 6.04
C VAL A 144 5.74 -16.15 5.83
N PHE A 145 5.68 -16.99 6.87
CA PHE A 145 4.88 -18.21 6.82
C PHE A 145 3.45 -17.97 7.28
N VAL A 146 2.51 -18.56 6.56
CA VAL A 146 1.11 -18.64 6.98
C VAL A 146 0.95 -19.83 7.92
N LEU A 147 0.55 -19.57 9.17
CA LEU A 147 0.42 -20.62 10.18
C LEU A 147 -0.98 -21.26 10.14
N PRO A 148 -1.08 -22.53 10.55
CA PRO A 148 -2.41 -23.17 10.68
C PRO A 148 -3.34 -22.36 11.59
N GLY A 149 -4.55 -22.07 11.11
CA GLY A 149 -5.52 -21.26 11.84
C GLY A 149 -5.38 -19.75 11.69
N ASP A 150 -4.44 -19.28 10.87
CA ASP A 150 -4.36 -17.85 10.55
C ASP A 150 -5.65 -17.34 9.89
N THR A 151 -6.08 -16.19 10.35
CA THR A 151 -7.05 -15.36 9.67
C THR A 151 -6.34 -14.18 9.01
N PRO A 152 -6.96 -13.49 8.03
CA PRO A 152 -6.36 -12.30 7.45
C PRO A 152 -5.95 -11.24 8.47
N ASP A 153 -6.75 -11.05 9.52
CA ASP A 153 -6.48 -10.08 10.59
C ASP A 153 -5.29 -10.49 11.48
N LEU A 154 -5.19 -11.78 11.82
CA LEU A 154 -4.04 -12.31 12.59
C LEU A 154 -2.75 -12.18 11.80
N LEU A 155 -2.74 -12.64 10.55
CA LEU A 155 -1.57 -12.58 9.68
C LEU A 155 -1.12 -11.13 9.43
N TRP A 156 -2.08 -10.21 9.23
CA TRP A 156 -1.79 -8.79 9.10
C TRP A 156 -1.10 -8.24 10.34
N LYS A 157 -1.72 -8.40 11.51
CA LYS A 157 -1.23 -7.79 12.75
C LYS A 157 0.08 -8.38 13.25
N ARG A 158 0.23 -9.71 13.11
CA ARG A 158 1.42 -10.41 13.60
C ARG A 158 2.64 -10.18 12.71
N ASP A 159 2.47 -10.27 11.39
CA ASP A 159 3.58 -10.32 10.46
C ASP A 159 3.57 -9.20 9.42
N LEU A 160 2.52 -9.05 8.63
CA LEU A 160 2.56 -8.23 7.42
C LEU A 160 2.61 -6.73 7.71
N GLN A 161 1.94 -6.26 8.76
CA GLN A 161 1.98 -4.86 9.17
C GLN A 161 3.39 -4.45 9.65
N PRO A 162 4.02 -5.12 10.63
CA PRO A 162 5.38 -4.78 11.04
C PRO A 162 6.41 -4.99 9.92
N LEU A 163 6.23 -6.02 9.10
CA LEU A 163 7.07 -6.23 7.93
C LEU A 163 6.97 -5.06 6.94
N GLY A 164 5.76 -4.56 6.70
CA GLY A 164 5.55 -3.42 5.80
C GLY A 164 6.29 -2.16 6.26
N ILE A 165 6.26 -1.86 7.56
CA ILE A 165 7.02 -0.73 8.12
C ILE A 165 8.53 -0.97 7.94
N LYS A 166 9.03 -2.16 8.26
CA LYS A 166 10.44 -2.54 8.07
C LYS A 166 10.89 -2.34 6.61
N LEU A 167 10.11 -2.83 5.65
CA LEU A 167 10.45 -2.74 4.23
C LEU A 167 10.37 -1.32 3.69
N LEU A 168 9.39 -0.51 4.12
CA LEU A 168 9.32 0.90 3.76
C LEU A 168 10.54 1.67 4.27
N LEU A 169 10.94 1.45 5.52
CA LEU A 169 12.15 2.06 6.07
C LEU A 169 13.40 1.64 5.30
N GLN A 170 13.53 0.35 4.95
CA GLN A 170 14.65 -0.16 4.18
C GLN A 170 14.70 0.48 2.77
N ALA A 171 13.58 0.52 2.06
CA ALA A 171 13.51 1.12 0.74
C ALA A 171 13.83 2.62 0.78
N CYS A 172 13.27 3.37 1.74
CA CYS A 172 13.57 4.79 1.89
C CYS A 172 15.04 5.04 2.26
N LYS A 173 15.64 4.20 3.09
CA LYS A 173 17.08 4.26 3.39
C LYS A 173 17.91 4.02 2.13
N ASP A 174 17.63 2.95 1.38
CA ASP A 174 18.36 2.62 0.15
C ASP A 174 18.29 3.78 -0.86
N ILE A 175 17.10 4.34 -1.07
CA ILE A 175 16.89 5.48 -1.96
C ILE A 175 17.71 6.70 -1.47
N SER A 176 17.66 7.00 -0.17
CA SER A 176 18.39 8.15 0.40
C SER A 176 19.91 8.04 0.29
N GLU A 177 20.41 6.81 0.23
CA GLU A 177 21.84 6.50 0.04
C GLU A 177 22.20 6.31 -1.45
N GLY A 178 21.28 6.60 -2.38
CA GLY A 178 21.49 6.50 -3.82
C GLY A 178 21.37 5.08 -4.39
N ARG A 179 20.94 4.12 -3.59
CA ARG A 179 20.71 2.74 -4.06
C ARG A 179 19.28 2.59 -4.58
N ILE A 180 19.11 2.70 -5.88
CA ILE A 180 17.81 2.59 -6.55
C ILE A 180 17.59 1.14 -7.01
N ILE A 181 17.00 0.33 -6.16
CA ILE A 181 16.70 -1.07 -6.45
C ILE A 181 15.40 -1.15 -7.24
N LYS A 182 15.43 -1.78 -8.42
CA LYS A 182 14.28 -2.00 -9.31
C LYS A 182 14.33 -3.41 -9.89
N LYS A 183 13.79 -4.40 -9.15
CA LYS A 183 13.67 -5.78 -9.64
C LYS A 183 12.35 -5.92 -10.40
N ILE A 184 12.43 -6.14 -11.71
CA ILE A 184 11.26 -6.36 -12.56
C ILE A 184 10.49 -7.59 -12.10
N GLN A 185 9.17 -7.49 -12.04
CA GLN A 185 8.30 -8.61 -11.70
C GLN A 185 8.23 -9.60 -12.87
N ASN A 186 8.11 -10.90 -12.56
CA ASN A 186 7.89 -11.92 -13.61
C ASN A 186 6.41 -12.02 -13.94
N GLU A 187 6.01 -11.53 -15.11
CA GLU A 187 4.61 -11.52 -15.57
C GLU A 187 4.05 -12.93 -15.84
N GLU A 188 4.89 -13.93 -16.10
CA GLU A 188 4.45 -15.30 -16.37
C GLU A 188 3.79 -15.97 -15.14
N ILE A 189 4.17 -15.53 -13.94
CA ILE A 189 3.62 -16.05 -12.68
C ILE A 189 2.73 -15.04 -11.95
N ALA A 190 2.47 -13.89 -12.56
CA ALA A 190 1.66 -12.85 -11.94
C ALA A 190 0.20 -13.30 -11.78
N THR A 191 -0.38 -13.02 -10.62
CA THR A 191 -1.80 -13.22 -10.36
C THR A 191 -2.47 -11.90 -10.00
N VAL A 192 -3.70 -11.72 -10.49
CA VAL A 192 -4.53 -10.55 -10.19
C VAL A 192 -5.91 -11.07 -9.81
N GLU A 193 -6.28 -10.87 -8.57
CA GLU A 193 -7.56 -11.31 -8.07
C GLU A 193 -8.56 -10.14 -7.97
N PRO A 194 -9.86 -10.40 -8.19
CA PRO A 194 -10.90 -9.40 -7.97
C PRO A 194 -11.02 -9.08 -6.47
N SER A 195 -11.62 -7.94 -6.14
CA SER A 195 -11.99 -7.71 -4.73
C SER A 195 -12.94 -8.81 -4.25
N MET A 196 -12.84 -9.20 -2.98
CA MET A 196 -13.72 -10.22 -2.38
C MET A 196 -15.20 -9.85 -2.48
N LYS A 197 -15.53 -8.56 -2.42
CA LYS A 197 -16.90 -8.08 -2.65
C LYS A 197 -17.39 -8.43 -4.05
N LYS A 198 -16.58 -8.20 -5.07
CA LYS A 198 -16.92 -8.53 -6.46
C LYS A 198 -16.99 -10.05 -6.65
N PHE A 199 -16.01 -10.78 -6.13
CA PHE A 199 -15.97 -12.25 -6.22
C PHE A 199 -17.24 -12.90 -5.64
N LYS A 200 -17.67 -12.48 -4.44
CA LYS A 200 -18.90 -12.99 -3.83
C LYS A 200 -20.15 -12.64 -4.64
N ALA A 201 -20.25 -11.41 -5.13
CA ALA A 201 -21.38 -10.99 -5.96
C ALA A 201 -21.47 -11.79 -7.27
N ASP A 202 -20.34 -12.03 -7.93
CA ASP A 202 -20.27 -12.82 -9.15
C ASP A 202 -20.66 -14.30 -8.88
N ALA A 203 -20.23 -14.87 -7.75
CA ALA A 203 -20.57 -16.24 -7.35
C ALA A 203 -22.08 -16.38 -7.02
N GLU A 204 -22.68 -15.42 -6.32
CA GLU A 204 -24.10 -15.37 -6.03
C GLU A 204 -24.93 -15.26 -7.31
N ALA A 205 -24.52 -14.40 -8.24
CA ALA A 205 -25.18 -14.25 -9.54
C ALA A 205 -25.13 -15.54 -10.36
N ALA A 206 -23.97 -16.22 -10.38
CA ALA A 206 -23.81 -17.50 -11.07
C ALA A 206 -24.68 -18.59 -10.46
N ALA A 207 -24.76 -18.66 -9.13
CA ALA A 207 -25.62 -19.63 -8.41
C ALA A 207 -27.11 -19.37 -8.71
N ALA A 208 -27.55 -18.11 -8.71
CA ALA A 208 -28.94 -17.74 -9.06
C ALA A 208 -29.29 -18.11 -10.50
N ALA A 209 -28.38 -17.86 -11.45
CA ALA A 209 -28.57 -18.24 -12.86
C ALA A 209 -28.69 -19.76 -13.03
N ALA A 210 -27.84 -20.54 -12.35
CA ALA A 210 -27.90 -22.01 -12.37
C ALA A 210 -29.20 -22.57 -11.75
N ALA A 211 -29.76 -21.91 -10.76
CA ALA A 211 -31.04 -22.30 -10.15
C ALA A 211 -32.24 -21.98 -11.04
N ALA A 212 -32.16 -20.93 -11.86
CA ALA A 212 -33.25 -20.52 -12.78
C ALA A 212 -33.38 -21.41 -14.00
N VAL A 213 -32.40 -22.27 -14.29
CA VAL A 213 -32.37 -23.21 -15.44
C VAL A 213 -32.91 -24.60 -15.05
N LYS A 214 -33.21 -24.84 -13.78
CA LYS A 214 -33.87 -26.08 -13.30
C LYS A 214 -35.36 -25.89 -13.14
#